data_974844db3dea4e87ec82323418866a38
#
_entry.id   974844db3dea4e87ec82323418866a38
#
_cell.length_a   1.000
_cell.length_b   1.000
_cell.length_c   1.000
_cell.angle_alpha   90.00
_cell.angle_beta   90.00
_cell.angle_gamma   90.00
#
_symmetry.space_group_name_H-M   'P 1'
#
loop_
_entity.id
_entity.type
_entity.pdbx_description
1 polymer ?
#
loop_
_entity_poly.entity_id
_entity_poly.type
_entity_poly.pdbx_seq_one_letter_code
_entity_poly.pdbx_strand_id
1 'polypeptide(L)'
;MVSIATISMGSYHASEHYRIQLPLEELCKKNHWKFTRYTDQEIADGKLKGNDIFFFWNPSHPKSLAYVKAAQQAGCKVWIDFDDNWDAVPLYHPHSWRTNPAFQKELNIKLVKEADAVSVTTNCLWMLANRYNDNSYLIPNALQHKLTVDHRKKKNLIGWRGSDRHIEDVREGSKGLIYDERLEYHFVGFSPWFLIDKKIPYSYTTWSNTIREYFNNLYTINMKWCWIPMINNLFNASVSNIAWLEATSVGAVAIAPSWLPEFDYAPSLRYKNHKELKRILNEIADGKLDEVWNRYLKESVNVINENYIINKTNLIRENLVSSIVDVDWGED
;
A
#
# COMPACT_ATOMS: atom_id res chain seq x y z
N MET A 1 11.73 -28.15 4.75
CA MET A 1 10.44 -27.41 4.64
C MET A 1 10.59 -26.13 5.44
N VAL A 2 10.51 -24.95 4.80
CA VAL A 2 10.63 -23.65 5.47
C VAL A 2 9.38 -23.32 6.29
N SER A 3 9.56 -22.69 7.46
CA SER A 3 8.51 -22.23 8.34
C SER A 3 8.65 -20.73 8.60
N ILE A 4 7.62 -19.95 8.27
CA ILE A 4 7.57 -18.51 8.49
C ILE A 4 6.58 -18.20 9.60
N ALA A 5 7.04 -17.53 10.63
CA ALA A 5 6.26 -17.03 11.74
C ALA A 5 6.03 -15.52 11.59
N THR A 6 4.89 -15.01 12.05
CA THR A 6 4.63 -13.58 12.18
C THR A 6 3.81 -13.29 13.44
N ILE A 7 3.78 -12.03 13.85
CA ILE A 7 2.92 -11.58 14.95
C ILE A 7 1.54 -11.19 14.42
N SER A 8 0.49 -11.60 15.13
CA SER A 8 -0.89 -11.17 14.84
C SER A 8 -1.13 -9.81 15.46
N MET A 9 -1.44 -8.81 14.66
CA MET A 9 -1.70 -7.44 15.14
C MET A 9 -3.11 -7.24 15.73
N GLY A 10 -3.92 -8.30 15.77
CA GLY A 10 -5.25 -8.30 16.43
C GLY A 10 -6.34 -7.44 15.80
N SER A 11 -6.01 -6.57 14.88
CA SER A 11 -6.94 -5.73 14.13
C SER A 11 -6.67 -5.84 12.64
N TYR A 12 -7.75 -5.77 11.84
CA TYR A 12 -7.63 -5.78 10.39
C TYR A 12 -7.04 -4.46 9.88
N HIS A 13 -5.90 -4.53 9.22
CA HIS A 13 -5.29 -3.43 8.49
C HIS A 13 -5.22 -3.75 6.99
N ALA A 14 -5.59 -2.81 6.13
CA ALA A 14 -5.53 -2.99 4.68
C ALA A 14 -4.09 -3.33 4.22
N SER A 15 -3.08 -2.68 4.81
CA SER A 15 -1.67 -2.98 4.52
C SER A 15 -1.27 -4.40 4.95
N GLU A 16 -1.84 -4.93 6.05
CA GLU A 16 -1.63 -6.33 6.47
C GLU A 16 -2.08 -7.31 5.38
N HIS A 17 -3.19 -7.02 4.71
CA HIS A 17 -3.65 -7.84 3.59
C HIS A 17 -2.59 -7.91 2.48
N TYR A 18 -2.03 -6.77 2.07
CA TYR A 18 -1.09 -6.70 0.95
C TYR A 18 0.33 -7.14 1.30
N ARG A 19 0.72 -7.03 2.58
CA ARG A 19 2.10 -7.32 3.01
C ARG A 19 2.25 -8.67 3.69
N ILE A 20 1.20 -9.17 4.36
CA ILE A 20 1.23 -10.41 5.15
C ILE A 20 0.31 -11.47 4.55
N GLN A 21 -1.03 -11.23 4.61
CA GLN A 21 -2.00 -12.28 4.30
C GLN A 21 -1.82 -12.83 2.90
N LEU A 22 -2.08 -11.97 1.92
CA LEU A 22 -2.06 -12.39 0.53
C LEU A 22 -0.70 -12.93 0.09
N PRO A 23 0.44 -12.21 0.29
CA PRO A 23 1.71 -12.69 -0.24
C PRO A 23 2.26 -13.91 0.48
N LEU A 24 2.22 -13.96 1.82
CA LEU A 24 2.85 -15.04 2.56
C LEU A 24 2.00 -16.32 2.55
N GLU A 25 0.66 -16.21 2.57
CA GLU A 25 -0.21 -17.38 2.43
C GLU A 25 -0.03 -18.04 1.05
N GLU A 26 -0.03 -17.23 -0.04
CA GLU A 26 0.18 -17.76 -1.40
C GLU A 26 1.62 -18.31 -1.58
N LEU A 27 2.62 -17.62 -1.03
CA LEU A 27 4.02 -18.07 -1.05
C LEU A 27 4.19 -19.43 -0.37
N CYS A 28 3.68 -19.53 0.87
CA CYS A 28 3.81 -20.76 1.65
C CYS A 28 3.00 -21.90 1.05
N LYS A 29 1.80 -21.63 0.51
CA LYS A 29 0.99 -22.62 -0.19
C LYS A 29 1.68 -23.14 -1.44
N LYS A 30 2.26 -22.26 -2.27
CA LYS A 30 2.97 -22.62 -3.49
C LYS A 30 4.17 -23.54 -3.21
N ASN A 31 4.95 -23.24 -2.18
CA ASN A 31 6.21 -23.90 -1.87
C ASN A 31 6.07 -25.01 -0.79
N HIS A 32 4.84 -25.35 -0.40
CA HIS A 32 4.58 -26.29 0.70
C HIS A 32 5.28 -25.91 2.02
N TRP A 33 5.43 -24.59 2.28
CA TRP A 33 5.99 -24.04 3.50
C TRP A 33 4.92 -23.86 4.56
N LYS A 34 5.33 -23.77 5.83
CA LYS A 34 4.45 -23.50 6.95
C LYS A 34 4.36 -22.00 7.20
N PHE A 35 3.14 -21.47 7.37
CA PHE A 35 2.91 -20.10 7.82
C PHE A 35 2.12 -20.10 9.13
N THR A 36 2.63 -19.40 10.16
CA THR A 36 2.00 -19.36 11.48
C THR A 36 1.96 -17.92 12.01
N ARG A 37 0.81 -17.53 12.56
CA ARG A 37 0.63 -16.24 13.23
C ARG A 37 0.57 -16.48 14.74
N TYR A 38 1.40 -15.77 15.47
CA TYR A 38 1.47 -15.85 16.94
C TYR A 38 0.94 -14.57 17.58
N THR A 39 0.31 -14.70 18.74
CA THR A 39 -0.04 -13.58 19.62
C THR A 39 1.20 -13.14 20.42
N ASP A 40 1.12 -11.93 21.02
CA ASP A 40 2.16 -11.44 21.94
C ASP A 40 2.50 -12.45 23.05
N GLN A 41 1.45 -13.07 23.63
CA GLN A 41 1.62 -14.05 24.70
C GLN A 41 2.34 -15.30 24.21
N GLU A 42 2.00 -15.80 23.04
CA GLU A 42 2.64 -16.99 22.47
C GLU A 42 4.12 -16.75 22.13
N ILE A 43 4.48 -15.54 21.71
CA ILE A 43 5.88 -15.14 21.52
C ILE A 43 6.61 -15.09 22.87
N ALA A 44 5.99 -14.51 23.90
CA ALA A 44 6.53 -14.46 25.26
C ALA A 44 6.72 -15.88 25.86
N ASP A 45 5.82 -16.81 25.54
CA ASP A 45 5.87 -18.22 25.93
C ASP A 45 6.90 -19.05 25.14
N GLY A 46 7.67 -18.43 24.22
CA GLY A 46 8.74 -19.06 23.46
C GLY A 46 8.28 -19.93 22.29
N LYS A 47 7.04 -19.79 21.80
CA LYS A 47 6.50 -20.58 20.69
C LYS A 47 7.14 -20.30 19.32
N LEU A 48 8.02 -19.30 19.21
CA LEU A 48 8.80 -19.06 18.00
C LEU A 48 9.84 -20.15 17.70
N LYS A 49 10.23 -20.91 18.71
CA LYS A 49 11.23 -22.00 18.56
C LYS A 49 10.77 -23.02 17.52
N GLY A 50 11.67 -23.34 16.58
CA GLY A 50 11.40 -24.28 15.50
C GLY A 50 10.78 -23.65 14.26
N ASN A 51 10.66 -22.31 14.21
CA ASN A 51 10.43 -21.60 12.96
C ASN A 51 11.77 -21.11 12.38
N ASP A 52 11.88 -21.09 11.05
CA ASP A 52 13.09 -20.67 10.35
C ASP A 52 13.17 -19.15 10.23
N ILE A 53 12.01 -18.50 9.98
CA ILE A 53 11.90 -17.06 9.73
C ILE A 53 10.84 -16.45 10.64
N PHE A 54 11.18 -15.31 11.25
CA PHE A 54 10.23 -14.40 11.87
C PHE A 54 10.05 -13.17 10.98
N PHE A 55 8.88 -13.09 10.32
CA PHE A 55 8.47 -11.95 9.50
C PHE A 55 7.79 -10.88 10.36
N PHE A 56 8.24 -9.63 10.28
CA PHE A 56 7.70 -8.55 11.06
C PHE A 56 7.39 -7.32 10.19
N TRP A 57 6.10 -7.12 9.93
CA TRP A 57 5.64 -5.96 9.16
C TRP A 57 5.53 -4.71 10.05
N ASN A 58 6.08 -3.59 9.54
CA ASN A 58 5.99 -2.22 10.07
C ASN A 58 6.20 -2.14 11.61
N PRO A 59 7.35 -2.58 12.13
CA PRO A 59 7.61 -2.75 13.56
C PRO A 59 7.80 -1.42 14.29
N SER A 60 6.74 -0.60 14.38
CA SER A 60 6.79 0.75 14.96
C SER A 60 6.47 0.82 16.46
N HIS A 61 6.26 -0.32 17.12
CA HIS A 61 5.92 -0.37 18.53
C HIS A 61 7.19 -0.49 19.41
N PRO A 62 7.24 0.11 20.63
CA PRO A 62 8.40 -0.03 21.54
C PRO A 62 8.81 -1.48 21.86
N LYS A 63 7.86 -2.41 21.87
CA LYS A 63 8.12 -3.85 22.05
C LYS A 63 8.76 -4.53 20.83
N SER A 64 8.81 -3.89 19.67
CA SER A 64 9.29 -4.52 18.43
C SER A 64 10.70 -5.08 18.55
N LEU A 65 11.59 -4.37 19.24
CA LEU A 65 12.95 -4.86 19.50
C LEU A 65 12.97 -6.11 20.39
N ALA A 66 12.05 -6.21 21.35
CA ALA A 66 11.93 -7.41 22.19
C ALA A 66 11.48 -8.63 21.38
N TYR A 67 10.54 -8.45 20.44
CA TYR A 67 10.10 -9.52 19.54
C TYR A 67 11.22 -9.99 18.60
N VAL A 68 11.97 -9.05 18.03
CA VAL A 68 13.14 -9.38 17.20
C VAL A 68 14.17 -10.17 18.00
N LYS A 69 14.49 -9.75 19.23
CA LYS A 69 15.40 -10.48 20.11
C LYS A 69 14.89 -11.87 20.50
N ALA A 70 13.58 -11.98 20.78
CA ALA A 70 12.97 -13.29 21.07
C ALA A 70 13.06 -14.23 19.87
N ALA A 71 12.85 -13.73 18.65
CA ALA A 71 13.01 -14.49 17.42
C ALA A 71 14.47 -14.95 17.21
N GLN A 72 15.44 -14.07 17.39
CA GLN A 72 16.87 -14.39 17.30
C GLN A 72 17.29 -15.44 18.35
N GLN A 73 16.81 -15.30 19.59
CA GLN A 73 17.06 -16.28 20.65
C GLN A 73 16.41 -17.65 20.37
N ALA A 74 15.29 -17.66 19.66
CA ALA A 74 14.61 -18.87 19.19
C ALA A 74 15.33 -19.53 17.98
N GLY A 75 16.34 -18.88 17.41
CA GLY A 75 17.07 -19.33 16.22
C GLY A 75 16.43 -18.93 14.90
N CYS A 76 15.40 -18.08 14.91
CA CYS A 76 14.77 -17.61 13.69
C CYS A 76 15.64 -16.54 13.01
N LYS A 77 15.68 -16.55 11.67
CA LYS A 77 16.09 -15.42 10.87
C LYS A 77 15.01 -14.32 10.91
N VAL A 78 15.43 -13.07 10.94
CA VAL A 78 14.51 -11.93 11.06
C VAL A 78 14.36 -11.23 9.72
N TRP A 79 13.14 -11.25 9.18
CA TRP A 79 12.75 -10.52 8.00
C TRP A 79 11.80 -9.37 8.38
N ILE A 80 12.23 -8.13 8.17
CA ILE A 80 11.42 -6.93 8.45
C ILE A 80 10.88 -6.34 7.14
N ASP A 81 9.64 -5.88 7.18
CA ASP A 81 8.96 -5.27 6.03
C ASP A 81 8.39 -3.89 6.39
N PHE A 82 8.60 -2.90 5.50
CA PHE A 82 8.06 -1.55 5.65
C PHE A 82 7.30 -1.11 4.40
N ASP A 83 6.15 -0.48 4.60
CA ASP A 83 5.34 0.14 3.56
C ASP A 83 5.19 1.67 3.70
N ASP A 84 5.63 2.24 4.83
CA ASP A 84 5.63 3.67 5.12
C ASP A 84 7.04 4.20 5.42
N ASN A 85 7.28 5.49 5.14
CA ASN A 85 8.54 6.15 5.43
C ASN A 85 8.64 6.54 6.91
N TRP A 86 9.35 5.73 7.68
CA TRP A 86 9.55 5.94 9.12
C TRP A 86 10.47 7.11 9.49
N ASP A 87 11.20 7.66 8.51
CA ASP A 87 12.16 8.76 8.72
C ASP A 87 11.57 10.15 8.45
N ALA A 88 10.44 10.22 7.76
CA ALA A 88 9.88 11.46 7.24
C ALA A 88 8.39 11.67 7.58
N VAL A 89 7.88 11.08 8.66
CA VAL A 89 6.47 11.24 9.07
C VAL A 89 6.19 12.73 9.35
N PRO A 90 5.28 13.39 8.61
CA PRO A 90 5.01 14.80 8.78
C PRO A 90 4.25 15.10 10.08
N LEU A 91 4.45 16.27 10.67
CA LEU A 91 3.82 16.64 11.95
C LEU A 91 2.29 16.65 11.90
N TYR A 92 1.69 16.90 10.76
CA TYR A 92 0.23 16.88 10.59
C TYR A 92 -0.34 15.45 10.50
N HIS A 93 0.51 14.43 10.30
CA HIS A 93 0.04 13.06 10.20
C HIS A 93 -0.48 12.57 11.55
N PRO A 94 -1.64 11.91 11.63
CA PRO A 94 -2.26 11.51 12.90
C PRO A 94 -1.40 10.65 13.82
N HIS A 95 -0.40 9.97 13.27
CA HIS A 95 0.53 9.17 14.05
C HIS A 95 1.70 9.99 14.63
N SER A 96 2.02 11.17 14.10
CA SER A 96 3.18 11.94 14.53
C SER A 96 3.10 12.41 15.99
N TRP A 97 1.90 12.66 16.50
CA TRP A 97 1.68 13.09 17.87
C TRP A 97 1.47 11.94 18.87
N ARG A 98 1.22 10.71 18.39
CA ARG A 98 1.08 9.50 19.23
C ARG A 98 2.41 8.83 19.51
N THR A 99 3.42 9.10 18.71
CA THR A 99 4.74 8.49 18.78
C THR A 99 5.80 9.58 18.78
N ASN A 100 6.83 9.46 19.63
CA ASN A 100 7.98 10.35 19.54
C ASN A 100 8.72 10.05 18.22
N PRO A 101 8.71 10.97 17.21
CA PRO A 101 9.29 10.68 15.90
C PRO A 101 10.78 10.33 15.94
N ALA A 102 11.54 11.00 16.84
CA ALA A 102 12.96 10.70 17.01
C ALA A 102 13.19 9.29 17.56
N PHE A 103 12.43 8.88 18.56
CA PHE A 103 12.49 7.53 19.12
C PHE A 103 12.11 6.47 18.06
N GLN A 104 11.05 6.72 17.28
CA GLN A 104 10.61 5.82 16.21
C GLN A 104 11.68 5.65 15.13
N LYS A 105 12.32 6.75 14.73
CA LYS A 105 13.41 6.73 13.76
C LYS A 105 14.58 5.90 14.27
N GLU A 106 15.05 6.14 15.49
CA GLU A 106 16.15 5.40 16.09
C GLU A 106 15.83 3.91 16.25
N LEU A 107 14.60 3.58 16.69
CA LEU A 107 14.12 2.21 16.81
C LEU A 107 14.14 1.52 15.45
N ASN A 108 13.56 2.14 14.42
CA ASN A 108 13.49 1.53 13.10
C ASN A 108 14.87 1.37 12.44
N ILE A 109 15.78 2.34 12.59
CA ILE A 109 17.17 2.19 12.13
C ILE A 109 17.84 0.98 12.82
N LYS A 110 17.63 0.82 14.12
CA LYS A 110 18.19 -0.32 14.85
C LYS A 110 17.61 -1.65 14.38
N LEU A 111 16.29 -1.71 14.21
CA LEU A 111 15.59 -2.90 13.72
C LEU A 111 16.07 -3.29 12.31
N VAL A 112 16.20 -2.32 11.41
CA VAL A 112 16.72 -2.54 10.05
C VAL A 112 18.15 -3.10 10.09
N LYS A 113 19.01 -2.58 10.96
CA LYS A 113 20.39 -3.07 11.13
C LYS A 113 20.48 -4.48 11.72
N GLU A 114 19.54 -4.84 12.57
CA GLU A 114 19.54 -6.15 13.25
C GLU A 114 18.80 -7.23 12.44
N ALA A 115 18.07 -6.86 11.36
CA ALA A 115 17.38 -7.81 10.51
C ALA A 115 18.32 -8.58 9.59
N ASP A 116 18.04 -9.87 9.36
CA ASP A 116 18.73 -10.68 8.34
C ASP A 116 18.34 -10.26 6.92
N ALA A 117 17.11 -9.79 6.71
CA ALA A 117 16.66 -9.17 5.47
C ALA A 117 15.60 -8.09 5.73
N VAL A 118 15.52 -7.11 4.81
CA VAL A 118 14.51 -6.06 4.84
C VAL A 118 13.78 -6.02 3.49
N SER A 119 12.44 -5.95 3.51
CA SER A 119 11.67 -5.68 2.30
C SER A 119 10.88 -4.39 2.42
N VAL A 120 10.71 -3.71 1.29
CA VAL A 120 10.02 -2.42 1.22
C VAL A 120 9.19 -2.30 -0.06
N THR A 121 8.21 -1.40 -0.06
CA THR A 121 7.26 -1.27 -1.19
C THR A 121 7.74 -0.39 -2.34
N THR A 122 8.64 0.56 -2.11
CA THR A 122 8.99 1.60 -3.09
C THR A 122 10.49 1.84 -3.17
N ASN A 123 10.95 2.43 -4.30
CA ASN A 123 12.34 2.80 -4.47
C ASN A 123 12.83 3.80 -3.40
N CYS A 124 11.99 4.75 -2.99
CA CYS A 124 12.34 5.69 -1.92
C CYS A 124 12.61 4.97 -0.60
N LEU A 125 11.78 3.98 -0.26
CA LEU A 125 11.99 3.17 0.93
C LEU A 125 13.18 2.23 0.80
N TRP A 126 13.42 1.69 -0.41
CA TRP A 126 14.59 0.85 -0.67
C TRP A 126 15.89 1.62 -0.46
N MET A 127 16.00 2.84 -1.00
CA MET A 127 17.14 3.71 -0.77
C MET A 127 17.34 4.05 0.71
N LEU A 128 16.25 4.17 1.48
CA LEU A 128 16.31 4.40 2.92
C LEU A 128 16.80 3.16 3.67
N ALA A 129 16.22 1.99 3.41
CA ALA A 129 16.57 0.73 4.07
C ALA A 129 18.00 0.31 3.74
N ASN A 130 18.40 0.42 2.47
CA ASN A 130 19.73 0.01 1.97
C ASN A 130 20.91 0.83 2.56
N ARG A 131 20.63 1.98 3.16
CA ARG A 131 21.65 2.73 3.94
C ARG A 131 22.07 2.01 5.20
N TYR A 132 21.25 1.10 5.70
CA TYR A 132 21.43 0.46 7.01
C TYR A 132 21.50 -1.07 6.93
N ASN A 133 21.05 -1.66 5.81
CA ASN A 133 21.05 -3.11 5.59
C ASN A 133 21.18 -3.41 4.08
N ASP A 134 22.33 -3.96 3.68
CA ASP A 134 22.62 -4.28 2.27
C ASP A 134 21.70 -5.41 1.73
N ASN A 135 21.14 -6.25 2.62
CA ASN A 135 20.18 -7.30 2.25
C ASN A 135 18.75 -6.74 2.21
N SER A 136 18.57 -5.67 1.43
CA SER A 136 17.29 -4.97 1.26
C SER A 136 16.65 -5.23 -0.10
N TYR A 137 15.36 -5.54 -0.12
CA TYR A 137 14.58 -5.95 -1.29
C TYR A 137 13.43 -4.98 -1.58
N LEU A 138 13.34 -4.54 -2.84
CA LEU A 138 12.17 -3.82 -3.33
C LEU A 138 11.08 -4.85 -3.72
N ILE A 139 10.02 -4.93 -2.95
CA ILE A 139 8.89 -5.81 -3.19
C ILE A 139 7.60 -4.98 -3.23
N PRO A 140 7.15 -4.53 -4.40
CA PRO A 140 5.96 -3.70 -4.52
C PRO A 140 4.69 -4.42 -4.07
N ASN A 141 3.65 -3.67 -3.76
CA ASN A 141 2.31 -4.23 -3.56
C ASN A 141 1.80 -4.86 -4.86
N ALA A 142 0.99 -5.89 -4.73
CA ALA A 142 0.46 -6.66 -5.87
C ALA A 142 -0.99 -7.07 -5.63
N LEU A 143 -1.70 -7.36 -6.71
CA LEU A 143 -3.04 -7.94 -6.69
C LEU A 143 -2.99 -9.47 -6.74
N GLN A 144 -4.00 -10.11 -6.20
CA GLN A 144 -4.08 -11.58 -6.15
C GLN A 144 -4.17 -12.20 -7.56
N HIS A 145 -5.02 -11.62 -8.41
CA HIS A 145 -5.35 -12.19 -9.71
C HIS A 145 -5.08 -11.20 -10.84
N LYS A 146 -4.85 -11.74 -12.03
CA LYS A 146 -4.82 -10.95 -13.26
C LYS A 146 -6.13 -10.22 -13.45
N LEU A 147 -6.02 -8.98 -13.90
CA LEU A 147 -7.17 -8.14 -14.23
C LEU A 147 -7.63 -8.39 -15.65
N THR A 148 -8.93 -8.18 -15.85
CA THR A 148 -9.54 -7.98 -17.18
C THR A 148 -10.03 -6.54 -17.29
N VAL A 149 -10.09 -6.01 -18.51
CA VAL A 149 -10.62 -4.67 -18.72
C VAL A 149 -12.09 -4.64 -18.33
N ASP A 150 -12.47 -3.73 -17.46
CA ASP A 150 -13.86 -3.53 -17.05
C ASP A 150 -14.62 -2.76 -18.15
N HIS A 151 -15.54 -3.43 -18.82
CA HIS A 151 -16.35 -2.85 -19.90
C HIS A 151 -17.69 -2.28 -19.44
N ARG A 152 -17.95 -2.21 -18.11
CA ARG A 152 -19.19 -1.60 -17.62
C ARG A 152 -19.25 -0.13 -18.01
N LYS A 153 -20.47 0.34 -18.32
CA LYS A 153 -20.68 1.77 -18.51
C LYS A 153 -20.38 2.51 -17.21
N LYS A 154 -19.43 3.44 -17.26
CA LYS A 154 -19.01 4.26 -16.11
C LYS A 154 -19.76 5.60 -16.13
N LYS A 155 -20.01 6.14 -14.94
CA LYS A 155 -20.43 7.54 -14.75
C LYS A 155 -19.18 8.43 -14.64
N ASN A 156 -19.31 9.73 -14.90
CA ASN A 156 -18.25 10.71 -14.63
C ASN A 156 -18.08 10.93 -13.11
N LEU A 157 -17.83 9.84 -12.40
CA LEU A 157 -17.62 9.83 -10.97
C LEU A 157 -16.12 9.86 -10.65
N ILE A 158 -15.73 10.88 -9.90
CA ILE A 158 -14.39 11.05 -9.33
C ILE A 158 -14.42 10.41 -7.94
N GLY A 159 -13.85 9.23 -7.83
CA GLY A 159 -13.72 8.53 -6.54
C GLY A 159 -12.43 8.91 -5.83
N TRP A 160 -12.46 8.90 -4.52
CA TRP A 160 -11.30 8.85 -3.65
C TRP A 160 -11.44 7.68 -2.68
N ARG A 161 -10.33 7.07 -2.32
CA ARG A 161 -10.31 5.99 -1.33
C ARG A 161 -9.09 6.11 -0.41
N GLY A 162 -9.25 5.83 0.85
CA GLY A 162 -8.17 5.86 1.84
C GLY A 162 -8.69 6.03 3.26
N SER A 163 -7.78 6.03 4.21
CA SER A 163 -8.11 6.29 5.61
C SER A 163 -8.08 7.79 5.91
N ASP A 164 -8.60 8.16 7.07
CA ASP A 164 -8.55 9.52 7.62
C ASP A 164 -7.13 10.05 7.85
N ARG A 165 -6.12 9.19 7.78
CA ARG A 165 -4.70 9.56 7.81
C ARG A 165 -4.31 10.51 6.68
N HIS A 166 -5.03 10.45 5.55
CA HIS A 166 -4.85 11.31 4.38
C HIS A 166 -5.76 12.55 4.36
N ILE A 167 -6.37 12.91 5.48
CA ILE A 167 -7.32 14.02 5.54
C ILE A 167 -6.71 15.35 5.07
N GLU A 168 -5.45 15.62 5.44
CA GLU A 168 -4.76 16.85 5.03
C GLU A 168 -4.38 16.82 3.54
N ASP A 169 -4.02 15.66 3.00
CA ASP A 169 -3.78 15.47 1.56
C ASP A 169 -5.05 15.79 0.76
N VAL A 170 -6.19 15.25 1.20
CA VAL A 170 -7.50 15.51 0.57
C VAL A 170 -7.90 16.98 0.74
N ARG A 171 -7.69 17.58 1.92
CA ARG A 171 -8.00 18.99 2.19
C ARG A 171 -7.19 19.91 1.27
N GLU A 172 -5.88 19.71 1.19
CA GLU A 172 -4.99 20.49 0.33
C GLU A 172 -5.36 20.30 -1.15
N GLY A 173 -5.45 19.05 -1.60
CA GLY A 173 -5.80 18.71 -2.98
C GLY A 173 -7.17 19.23 -3.40
N SER A 174 -8.13 19.32 -2.47
CA SER A 174 -9.50 19.80 -2.73
C SER A 174 -9.56 21.27 -3.20
N LYS A 175 -8.48 22.04 -3.08
CA LYS A 175 -8.37 23.38 -3.70
C LYS A 175 -8.42 23.32 -5.22
N GLY A 176 -8.12 22.16 -5.80
CA GLY A 176 -8.21 21.91 -7.24
C GLY A 176 -9.52 21.28 -7.71
N LEU A 177 -10.42 20.89 -6.81
CA LEU A 177 -11.75 20.39 -7.20
C LEU A 177 -12.63 21.53 -7.70
N ILE A 178 -13.61 21.20 -8.56
CA ILE A 178 -14.58 22.12 -9.13
C ILE A 178 -15.99 21.65 -8.82
N TYR A 179 -16.96 22.58 -8.78
CA TYR A 179 -18.36 22.25 -8.90
C TYR A 179 -18.75 22.23 -10.38
N ASP A 180 -19.28 21.12 -10.84
CA ASP A 180 -19.89 20.95 -12.14
C ASP A 180 -20.96 19.85 -12.00
N GLU A 181 -22.21 20.11 -12.42
CA GLU A 181 -23.33 19.18 -12.29
C GLU A 181 -23.14 17.86 -13.07
N ARG A 182 -22.19 17.84 -14.01
CA ARG A 182 -21.82 16.64 -14.80
C ARG A 182 -20.81 15.76 -14.11
N LEU A 183 -20.25 16.18 -12.96
CA LEU A 183 -19.27 15.45 -12.14
C LEU A 183 -19.91 15.03 -10.83
N GLU A 184 -19.71 13.76 -10.48
CA GLU A 184 -20.03 13.23 -9.17
C GLU A 184 -18.74 13.02 -8.37
N TYR A 185 -18.77 13.26 -7.05
CA TYR A 185 -17.64 12.96 -6.15
C TYR A 185 -18.06 11.94 -5.11
N HIS A 186 -17.25 10.89 -4.93
CA HIS A 186 -17.49 9.88 -3.90
C HIS A 186 -16.21 9.55 -3.12
N PHE A 187 -16.32 9.52 -1.79
CA PHE A 187 -15.20 9.25 -0.89
C PHE A 187 -15.41 7.93 -0.16
N VAL A 188 -14.40 7.05 -0.17
CA VAL A 188 -14.41 5.78 0.56
C VAL A 188 -13.43 5.86 1.70
N GLY A 189 -13.93 5.75 2.94
CA GLY A 189 -13.13 5.73 4.16
C GLY A 189 -13.48 6.83 5.15
N PHE A 190 -13.66 8.09 4.70
CA PHE A 190 -14.13 9.18 5.57
C PHE A 190 -14.95 10.21 4.79
N SER A 191 -15.68 11.06 5.53
CA SER A 191 -16.45 12.20 4.98
C SER A 191 -15.59 13.46 4.96
N PRO A 192 -15.29 14.05 3.78
CA PRO A 192 -14.53 15.29 3.67
C PRO A 192 -15.43 16.53 3.89
N TRP A 193 -15.89 16.72 5.13
CA TRP A 193 -16.86 17.80 5.50
C TRP A 193 -16.46 19.20 5.03
N PHE A 194 -15.16 19.48 4.88
CA PHE A 194 -14.63 20.75 4.41
C PHE A 194 -14.99 21.07 2.93
N LEU A 195 -15.55 20.11 2.18
CA LEU A 195 -16.09 20.35 0.84
C LEU A 195 -17.44 21.08 0.87
N ILE A 196 -18.16 21.02 2.00
CA ILE A 196 -19.42 21.74 2.21
C ILE A 196 -19.19 23.25 2.07
N ASP A 197 -18.13 23.77 2.69
CA ASP A 197 -17.75 25.20 2.62
C ASP A 197 -17.41 25.63 1.18
N LYS A 198 -16.97 24.70 0.36
CA LYS A 198 -16.67 24.92 -1.07
C LYS A 198 -17.88 24.73 -1.99
N LYS A 199 -19.03 24.36 -1.43
CA LYS A 199 -20.27 24.04 -2.17
C LYS A 199 -20.05 22.94 -3.23
N ILE A 200 -19.17 21.97 -2.96
CA ILE A 200 -18.94 20.80 -3.80
C ILE A 200 -19.75 19.64 -3.23
N PRO A 201 -20.82 19.19 -3.92
CA PRO A 201 -21.61 18.05 -3.49
C PRO A 201 -20.76 16.78 -3.52
N TYR A 202 -20.89 15.93 -2.51
CA TYR A 202 -20.24 14.65 -2.47
C TYR A 202 -21.10 13.61 -1.78
N SER A 203 -20.82 12.36 -2.05
CA SER A 203 -21.28 11.21 -1.29
C SER A 203 -20.09 10.49 -0.63
N TYR A 204 -20.33 9.67 0.35
CA TYR A 204 -19.24 8.90 0.99
C TYR A 204 -19.73 7.55 1.49
N THR A 205 -18.78 6.62 1.58
CA THR A 205 -18.92 5.32 2.24
C THR A 205 -17.94 5.28 3.40
N THR A 206 -18.39 4.86 4.58
CA THR A 206 -17.55 4.73 5.77
C THR A 206 -16.49 3.66 5.58
N TRP A 207 -15.54 3.60 6.50
CA TRP A 207 -14.52 2.56 6.53
C TRP A 207 -15.14 1.16 6.58
N SER A 208 -14.62 0.25 5.76
CA SER A 208 -15.06 -1.15 5.71
C SER A 208 -14.34 -1.99 6.76
N ASN A 209 -15.05 -2.94 7.37
CA ASN A 209 -14.50 -3.81 8.40
C ASN A 209 -13.70 -5.00 7.83
N THR A 210 -13.90 -5.31 6.54
CA THR A 210 -13.22 -6.41 5.87
C THR A 210 -12.74 -5.97 4.48
N ILE A 211 -11.69 -6.64 3.96
CA ILE A 211 -11.18 -6.38 2.60
C ILE A 211 -12.23 -6.71 1.55
N ARG A 212 -13.03 -7.73 1.76
CA ARG A 212 -14.11 -8.13 0.85
C ARG A 212 -15.17 -7.04 0.74
N GLU A 213 -15.60 -6.49 1.88
CA GLU A 213 -16.55 -5.38 1.93
C GLU A 213 -15.96 -4.15 1.24
N TYR A 214 -14.69 -3.84 1.50
CA TYR A 214 -13.98 -2.74 0.88
C TYR A 214 -13.98 -2.83 -0.65
N PHE A 215 -13.58 -3.98 -1.22
CA PHE A 215 -13.58 -4.16 -2.66
C PHE A 215 -15.00 -4.17 -3.25
N ASN A 216 -15.98 -4.74 -2.55
CA ASN A 216 -17.39 -4.67 -2.96
C ASN A 216 -17.88 -3.21 -3.03
N ASN A 217 -17.53 -2.39 -2.05
CA ASN A 217 -17.87 -0.96 -2.05
C ASN A 217 -17.21 -0.24 -3.23
N LEU A 218 -15.91 -0.43 -3.45
CA LEU A 218 -15.21 0.16 -4.60
C LEU A 218 -15.85 -0.25 -5.94
N TYR A 219 -16.20 -1.54 -6.08
CA TYR A 219 -16.82 -2.07 -7.28
C TYR A 219 -18.23 -1.48 -7.51
N THR A 220 -19.04 -1.36 -6.45
CA THR A 220 -20.43 -0.87 -6.50
C THR A 220 -20.50 0.62 -6.84
N ILE A 221 -19.56 1.42 -6.34
CA ILE A 221 -19.47 2.86 -6.63
C ILE A 221 -19.28 3.10 -8.13
N ASN A 222 -18.64 2.18 -8.84
CA ASN A 222 -18.48 2.22 -10.30
C ASN A 222 -17.80 3.50 -10.79
N MET A 223 -16.77 3.98 -10.06
CA MET A 223 -16.02 5.18 -10.42
C MET A 223 -15.31 5.01 -11.77
N LYS A 224 -15.24 6.11 -12.54
CA LYS A 224 -14.46 6.20 -13.78
C LYS A 224 -13.05 6.69 -13.52
N TRP A 225 -12.91 7.59 -12.55
CA TRP A 225 -11.67 8.25 -12.19
C TRP A 225 -11.38 8.07 -10.71
N CYS A 226 -10.15 7.77 -10.35
CA CYS A 226 -9.69 7.72 -8.96
C CYS A 226 -8.73 8.87 -8.70
N TRP A 227 -9.16 9.86 -7.95
CA TRP A 227 -8.32 10.99 -7.56
C TRP A 227 -7.45 10.64 -6.37
N ILE A 228 -6.15 10.91 -6.48
CA ILE A 228 -5.12 10.54 -5.49
C ILE A 228 -4.36 11.83 -5.12
N PRO A 229 -4.94 12.67 -4.24
CA PRO A 229 -4.26 13.86 -3.76
C PRO A 229 -3.16 13.51 -2.77
N MET A 230 -2.00 14.14 -2.92
CA MET A 230 -0.89 14.01 -1.99
C MET A 230 -0.19 15.36 -1.84
N ILE A 231 0.12 15.76 -0.60
CA ILE A 231 0.98 16.91 -0.31
C ILE A 231 2.42 16.55 -0.67
N ASN A 232 3.11 17.44 -1.38
CA ASN A 232 4.49 17.19 -1.78
C ASN A 232 5.44 17.23 -0.56
N ASN A 233 5.82 16.05 -0.10
CA ASN A 233 6.81 15.84 0.96
C ASN A 233 7.42 14.43 0.81
N LEU A 234 8.51 14.19 1.55
CA LEU A 234 9.27 12.94 1.45
C LEU A 234 8.46 11.71 1.93
N PHE A 235 7.56 11.88 2.91
CA PHE A 235 6.69 10.80 3.37
C PHE A 235 5.78 10.33 2.23
N ASN A 236 5.06 11.26 1.61
CA ASN A 236 4.16 10.96 0.51
C ASN A 236 4.90 10.53 -0.78
N ALA A 237 6.14 11.00 -0.99
CA ALA A 237 7.00 10.52 -2.09
C ALA A 237 7.38 9.03 -1.94
N SER A 238 7.22 8.48 -0.75
CA SER A 238 7.51 7.08 -0.45
C SER A 238 6.28 6.17 -0.46
N VAL A 239 5.06 6.71 -0.69
CA VAL A 239 3.84 5.89 -0.73
C VAL A 239 3.86 4.95 -1.94
N SER A 240 3.27 3.78 -1.75
CA SER A 240 3.18 2.78 -2.81
C SER A 240 2.10 3.12 -3.84
N ASN A 241 2.15 2.42 -4.96
CA ASN A 241 1.18 2.52 -6.05
C ASN A 241 -0.17 1.84 -5.78
N ILE A 242 -0.45 1.42 -4.53
CA ILE A 242 -1.64 0.62 -4.21
C ILE A 242 -2.95 1.29 -4.63
N ALA A 243 -3.02 2.63 -4.55
CA ALA A 243 -4.21 3.36 -4.97
C ALA A 243 -4.51 3.21 -6.47
N TRP A 244 -3.47 3.14 -7.30
CA TRP A 244 -3.60 2.87 -8.73
C TRP A 244 -3.98 1.42 -9.00
N LEU A 245 -3.39 0.44 -8.29
CA LEU A 245 -3.74 -0.97 -8.42
C LEU A 245 -5.23 -1.21 -8.11
N GLU A 246 -5.71 -0.67 -6.99
CA GLU A 246 -7.11 -0.80 -6.59
C GLU A 246 -8.07 -0.05 -7.52
N ALA A 247 -7.72 1.17 -7.95
CA ALA A 247 -8.50 1.91 -8.94
C ALA A 247 -8.66 1.12 -10.24
N THR A 248 -7.56 0.60 -10.78
CA THR A 248 -7.57 -0.19 -12.01
C THR A 248 -8.39 -1.47 -11.86
N SER A 249 -8.33 -2.13 -10.69
CA SER A 249 -9.08 -3.37 -10.43
C SER A 249 -10.61 -3.19 -10.50
N VAL A 250 -11.11 -1.97 -10.30
CA VAL A 250 -12.52 -1.63 -10.43
C VAL A 250 -12.83 -0.82 -11.70
N GLY A 251 -11.90 -0.75 -12.65
CA GLY A 251 -12.07 -0.09 -13.95
C GLY A 251 -11.96 1.42 -13.90
N ALA A 252 -11.26 1.99 -12.91
CA ALA A 252 -11.00 3.42 -12.83
C ALA A 252 -9.56 3.75 -13.26
N VAL A 253 -9.38 4.97 -13.82
CA VAL A 253 -8.07 5.53 -14.14
C VAL A 253 -7.67 6.54 -13.07
N ALA A 254 -6.44 6.49 -12.62
CA ALA A 254 -5.92 7.38 -11.58
C ALA A 254 -5.71 8.81 -12.09
N ILE A 255 -5.95 9.79 -11.20
CA ILE A 255 -5.59 11.20 -11.36
C ILE A 255 -4.67 11.55 -10.19
N ALA A 256 -3.39 11.77 -10.44
CA ALA A 256 -2.38 11.92 -9.40
C ALA A 256 -1.44 13.11 -9.65
N PRO A 257 -0.81 13.66 -8.59
CA PRO A 257 0.23 14.68 -8.76
C PRO A 257 1.40 14.16 -9.60
N SER A 258 1.95 15.02 -10.48
CA SER A 258 3.05 14.63 -11.38
C SER A 258 4.37 14.36 -10.68
N TRP A 259 4.53 14.79 -9.43
CA TRP A 259 5.72 14.61 -8.61
C TRP A 259 5.79 13.26 -7.87
N LEU A 260 4.71 12.46 -7.85
CA LEU A 260 4.69 11.13 -7.21
C LEU A 260 5.51 10.11 -8.02
N PRO A 261 6.68 9.62 -7.51
CA PRO A 261 7.58 8.77 -8.29
C PRO A 261 6.97 7.41 -8.63
N GLU A 262 6.22 6.82 -7.69
CA GLU A 262 5.61 5.49 -7.85
C GLU A 262 4.49 5.45 -8.90
N PHE A 263 4.15 6.60 -9.47
CA PHE A 263 3.17 6.72 -10.56
C PHE A 263 3.81 7.03 -11.92
N ASP A 264 5.13 7.12 -12.03
CA ASP A 264 5.78 7.49 -13.28
C ASP A 264 5.58 6.44 -14.39
N TYR A 265 5.42 5.18 -14.02
CA TYR A 265 5.12 4.08 -14.94
C TYR A 265 3.63 3.67 -14.93
N ALA A 266 2.80 4.33 -14.12
CA ALA A 266 1.37 4.06 -14.04
C ALA A 266 0.62 4.90 -15.08
N PRO A 267 -0.05 4.32 -16.08
CA PRO A 267 -0.93 5.05 -16.99
C PRO A 267 -2.00 5.80 -16.20
N SER A 268 -1.85 7.13 -16.09
CA SER A 268 -2.67 7.97 -15.23
C SER A 268 -2.70 9.40 -15.72
N LEU A 269 -3.74 10.15 -15.37
CA LEU A 269 -3.75 11.59 -15.56
C LEU A 269 -2.88 12.23 -14.49
N ARG A 270 -1.95 13.09 -14.90
CA ARG A 270 -0.98 13.73 -14.00
C ARG A 270 -1.20 15.25 -13.98
N TYR A 271 -1.16 15.84 -12.80
CA TYR A 271 -1.27 17.30 -12.62
C TYR A 271 -0.12 17.85 -11.79
N LYS A 272 0.36 19.07 -12.13
CA LYS A 272 1.45 19.75 -11.43
C LYS A 272 0.94 20.64 -10.29
N ASN A 273 -0.29 21.14 -10.40
CA ASN A 273 -0.88 22.08 -9.47
C ASN A 273 -2.42 22.08 -9.56
N HIS A 274 -3.07 22.81 -8.67
CA HIS A 274 -4.54 22.90 -8.62
C HIS A 274 -5.19 23.48 -9.90
N LYS A 275 -4.49 24.38 -10.62
CA LYS A 275 -4.99 24.94 -11.89
C LYS A 275 -5.07 23.85 -12.97
N GLU A 276 -4.06 22.99 -13.03
CA GLU A 276 -4.04 21.88 -13.98
C GLU A 276 -5.06 20.79 -13.60
N LEU A 277 -5.23 20.50 -12.30
CA LEU A 277 -6.30 19.61 -11.85
C LEU A 277 -7.67 20.13 -12.27
N LYS A 278 -7.97 21.44 -12.08
CA LYS A 278 -9.21 22.07 -12.54
C LYS A 278 -9.41 21.90 -14.05
N ARG A 279 -8.36 22.09 -14.86
CA ARG A 279 -8.43 21.89 -16.31
C ARG A 279 -8.78 20.44 -16.64
N ILE A 280 -8.13 19.45 -16.02
CA ILE A 280 -8.42 18.03 -16.21
C ILE A 280 -9.88 17.71 -15.85
N LEU A 281 -10.38 18.22 -14.73
CA LEU A 281 -11.76 17.98 -14.31
C LEU A 281 -12.79 18.60 -15.26
N ASN A 282 -12.53 19.79 -15.83
CA ASN A 282 -13.37 20.37 -16.88
C ASN A 282 -13.36 19.51 -18.15
N GLU A 283 -12.20 19.01 -18.57
CA GLU A 283 -12.10 18.12 -19.74
C GLU A 283 -12.83 16.79 -19.52
N ILE A 284 -12.81 16.26 -18.28
CA ILE A 284 -13.61 15.10 -17.89
C ILE A 284 -15.11 15.41 -17.99
N ALA A 285 -15.55 16.55 -17.44
CA ALA A 285 -16.95 17.00 -17.52
C ALA A 285 -17.43 17.14 -18.97
N ASP A 286 -16.56 17.62 -19.85
CA ASP A 286 -16.82 17.76 -21.29
C ASP A 286 -16.76 16.44 -22.09
N GLY A 287 -16.38 15.32 -21.46
CA GLY A 287 -16.19 14.02 -22.13
C GLY A 287 -14.94 13.93 -23.03
N LYS A 288 -14.08 14.95 -23.01
CA LYS A 288 -12.87 15.03 -23.86
C LYS A 288 -11.82 13.97 -23.53
N LEU A 289 -11.89 13.37 -22.35
CA LEU A 289 -10.92 12.38 -21.87
C LEU A 289 -11.41 10.93 -21.92
N ASP A 290 -12.56 10.65 -22.56
CA ASP A 290 -13.14 9.32 -22.62
C ASP A 290 -12.26 8.31 -23.37
N GLU A 291 -11.66 8.73 -24.48
CA GLU A 291 -10.71 7.90 -25.23
C GLU A 291 -9.41 7.67 -24.45
N VAL A 292 -8.93 8.70 -23.72
CA VAL A 292 -7.77 8.62 -22.84
C VAL A 292 -8.03 7.65 -21.70
N TRP A 293 -9.22 7.69 -21.09
CA TRP A 293 -9.65 6.73 -20.07
C TRP A 293 -9.58 5.29 -20.60
N ASN A 294 -10.19 5.01 -21.75
CA ASN A 294 -10.19 3.68 -22.36
C ASN A 294 -8.75 3.17 -22.62
N ARG A 295 -7.89 4.03 -23.15
CA ARG A 295 -6.49 3.70 -23.42
C ARG A 295 -5.74 3.43 -22.13
N TYR A 296 -5.76 4.35 -21.15
CA TYR A 296 -5.02 4.20 -19.90
C TYR A 296 -5.52 3.03 -19.05
N LEU A 297 -6.81 2.72 -19.07
CA LEU A 297 -7.32 1.53 -18.38
C LEU A 297 -6.74 0.24 -18.98
N LYS A 298 -6.71 0.11 -20.30
CA LYS A 298 -6.09 -1.07 -20.98
C LYS A 298 -4.60 -1.17 -20.71
N GLU A 299 -3.88 -0.07 -20.81
CA GLU A 299 -2.45 -0.01 -20.53
C GLU A 299 -2.17 -0.37 -19.06
N SER A 300 -2.96 0.17 -18.10
CA SER A 300 -2.84 -0.15 -16.67
C SER A 300 -3.06 -1.64 -16.40
N VAL A 301 -4.09 -2.24 -16.99
CA VAL A 301 -4.38 -3.69 -16.87
C VAL A 301 -3.17 -4.51 -17.35
N ASN A 302 -2.57 -4.15 -18.48
CA ASN A 302 -1.40 -4.84 -19.02
C ASN A 302 -0.20 -4.73 -18.08
N VAL A 303 0.16 -3.50 -17.67
CA VAL A 303 1.29 -3.24 -16.76
C VAL A 303 1.11 -3.99 -15.44
N ILE A 304 -0.12 -3.99 -14.87
CA ILE A 304 -0.41 -4.70 -13.62
C ILE A 304 -0.26 -6.21 -13.81
N ASN A 305 -0.81 -6.77 -14.87
CA ASN A 305 -0.75 -8.20 -15.15
C ASN A 305 0.67 -8.71 -15.39
N GLU A 306 1.55 -7.86 -15.92
CA GLU A 306 2.94 -8.19 -16.15
C GLU A 306 3.81 -8.11 -14.89
N ASN A 307 3.54 -7.11 -14.00
CA ASN A 307 4.48 -6.73 -12.95
C ASN A 307 3.92 -6.80 -11.52
N TYR A 308 2.60 -6.61 -11.33
CA TYR A 308 2.00 -6.38 -10.02
C TYR A 308 0.95 -7.43 -9.64
N ILE A 309 1.18 -8.68 -10.05
CA ILE A 309 0.41 -9.84 -9.59
C ILE A 309 1.24 -10.62 -8.57
N ILE A 310 0.58 -11.16 -7.55
CA ILE A 310 1.24 -11.79 -6.40
C ILE A 310 2.26 -12.86 -6.80
N ASN A 311 1.98 -13.65 -7.83
CA ASN A 311 2.91 -14.67 -8.31
C ASN A 311 4.23 -14.08 -8.85
N LYS A 312 4.22 -12.85 -9.36
CA LYS A 312 5.43 -12.14 -9.82
C LYS A 312 6.23 -11.59 -8.65
N THR A 313 5.56 -10.91 -7.72
CA THR A 313 6.24 -10.34 -6.56
C THR A 313 6.70 -11.41 -5.57
N ASN A 314 6.06 -12.59 -5.54
CA ASN A 314 6.51 -13.71 -4.73
C ASN A 314 7.80 -14.35 -5.21
N LEU A 315 8.18 -14.23 -6.48
CA LEU A 315 9.52 -14.64 -6.94
C LEU A 315 10.64 -13.84 -6.23
N ILE A 316 10.40 -12.55 -5.96
CA ILE A 316 11.35 -11.73 -5.20
C ILE A 316 11.41 -12.18 -3.73
N ARG A 317 10.25 -12.56 -3.14
CA ARG A 317 10.19 -13.10 -1.78
C ARG A 317 10.88 -14.46 -1.67
N GLU A 318 10.75 -15.33 -2.66
CA GLU A 318 11.48 -16.60 -2.75
C GLU A 318 12.99 -16.36 -2.73
N ASN A 319 13.49 -15.43 -3.53
CA ASN A 319 14.91 -15.06 -3.54
C ASN A 319 15.36 -14.49 -2.19
N LEU A 320 14.54 -13.63 -1.55
CA LEU A 320 14.81 -13.11 -0.21
C LEU A 320 14.90 -14.25 0.81
N VAL A 321 13.94 -15.16 0.83
CA VAL A 321 13.94 -16.32 1.75
C VAL A 321 15.21 -17.15 1.54
N SER A 322 15.58 -17.45 0.29
CA SER A 322 16.80 -18.21 -0.04
C SER A 322 18.10 -17.49 0.35
N SER A 323 18.07 -16.17 0.50
CA SER A 323 19.24 -15.40 0.94
C SER A 323 19.51 -15.50 2.44
N ILE A 324 18.52 -15.89 3.23
CA ILE A 324 18.62 -15.91 4.71
C ILE A 324 18.47 -17.30 5.33
N VAL A 325 17.90 -18.26 4.61
CA VAL A 325 17.81 -19.65 5.05
C VAL A 325 18.18 -20.61 3.91
N ASP A 326 18.74 -21.76 4.26
CA ASP A 326 18.98 -22.82 3.28
C ASP A 326 17.63 -23.44 2.88
N VAL A 327 17.25 -23.28 1.62
CA VAL A 327 16.01 -23.82 1.07
C VAL A 327 16.34 -25.02 0.19
N ASP A 328 15.83 -26.18 0.59
CA ASP A 328 15.76 -27.33 -0.29
C ASP A 328 14.56 -27.16 -1.23
N TRP A 329 14.84 -26.81 -2.48
CA TRP A 329 13.80 -26.57 -3.50
C TRP A 329 13.23 -27.85 -4.08
N GLY A 330 13.77 -29.04 -3.71
CA GLY A 330 13.42 -30.30 -4.36
C GLY A 330 13.77 -30.29 -5.85
N GLU A 331 14.33 -31.32 -6.39
CA GLU A 331 14.42 -31.48 -7.85
C GLU A 331 13.01 -31.83 -8.34
N ASP A 332 12.38 -30.94 -9.15
CA ASP A 332 11.13 -31.22 -9.90
C ASP A 332 11.36 -32.22 -11.04
#